data_0567d67ae94075006b1462e490b60aaa
#
_entry.id   0567d67ae94075006b1462e490b60aaa
#
_cell.length_a   1.000
_cell.length_b   1.000
_cell.length_c   1.000
_cell.angle_alpha   90.00
_cell.angle_beta   90.00
_cell.angle_gamma   90.00
#
_symmetry.space_group_name_H-M   'P 1'
#
loop_
_entity.id
_entity.type
_entity.pdbx_description
1 polymer ?
#
loop_
_entity_poly.entity_id
_entity_poly.type
_entity_poly.pdbx_seq_one_letter_code
_entity_poly.pdbx_strand_id
1 'polypeptide(L)'
;GAYVFGKDGSNGAALWDDERSIDYSKPLKIVAATELSDMEPFIKQASADLGFDIQMDYDSGTLVNTRNLLDGAYSDKYDATWFATDAFAKVQGPNPQTIHYSIARSPIALGIKKDVMDRLGWHHKEVKWADIADAAARGDLTFGMTDPQESNSGFLTLLSVFAEFGHFPTNEPFDISKASINEPRLKDFFSGQTITSGSSGWLRDTFLKNPDKADGIFNYQSVLESMKENDGADIDVIIPGEATGVADYPISPLRRDGDQDAERDSQAKVRALSSWFDEHRAEVEEKTHLDAEPVYARNEEAESYYQYPETQGDIDFLNRLYHDVLRRPADSNFLLDTSGSMRGKRLKDLKAILTSLINGTAGEKDNPKGFSRRETIKFMPFSSKVAEGYTQEHFDPASAEQKRGLQDYVNGLQPRGETAIYDAVLQAYEQADKNGDLLSSIVLMTDGASNAGTNRKDFINRLDRKLATTKRKIPVFVILYGESSEEEMNFLAEYTGGKVFDARSGDMAKAFEEIRSYQ
;
A
#
# COMPACT_ATOMS: atom_id res chain seq x y z
N GLY A 1 1.98 -16.17 -22.70
CA GLY A 1 2.01 -14.83 -23.16
C GLY A 1 2.91 -14.58 -24.34
N ALA A 2 3.15 -13.34 -24.54
CA ALA A 2 3.98 -12.84 -25.62
C ALA A 2 5.39 -13.43 -25.66
N TYR A 3 5.86 -13.83 -24.53
CA TYR A 3 7.10 -14.55 -24.39
C TYR A 3 7.19 -15.78 -25.31
N VAL A 4 6.07 -16.45 -25.55
CA VAL A 4 5.99 -17.62 -26.45
C VAL A 4 6.40 -17.23 -27.88
N PHE A 5 6.14 -16.00 -28.30
CA PHE A 5 6.48 -15.55 -29.65
C PHE A 5 7.99 -15.46 -29.89
N GLY A 6 8.75 -15.05 -28.88
CA GLY A 6 10.19 -15.02 -28.98
C GLY A 6 10.85 -16.38 -29.07
N LYS A 7 10.13 -17.43 -28.71
CA LYS A 7 10.62 -18.82 -28.75
C LYS A 7 10.16 -19.60 -29.97
N ASP A 8 9.17 -19.13 -30.66
CA ASP A 8 8.67 -19.78 -31.85
C ASP A 8 9.52 -19.36 -33.04
N GLY A 9 10.43 -20.22 -33.43
CA GLY A 9 11.30 -19.99 -34.57
C GLY A 9 10.56 -19.83 -35.91
N SER A 10 9.28 -20.24 -35.98
CA SER A 10 8.43 -20.04 -37.16
C SER A 10 8.06 -18.59 -37.37
N ASN A 11 8.28 -17.72 -36.38
CA ASN A 11 7.89 -16.31 -36.43
C ASN A 11 9.06 -15.37 -36.77
N GLY A 12 10.12 -15.86 -37.42
CA GLY A 12 11.20 -15.01 -37.91
C GLY A 12 10.73 -13.86 -38.79
N ALA A 13 9.73 -14.11 -39.62
CA ALA A 13 9.11 -13.09 -40.47
C ALA A 13 8.31 -12.07 -39.63
N ALA A 14 7.60 -12.51 -38.60
CA ALA A 14 6.85 -11.63 -37.69
C ALA A 14 7.78 -10.77 -36.85
N LEU A 15 8.90 -11.33 -36.35
CA LEU A 15 9.93 -10.57 -35.65
C LEU A 15 10.56 -9.50 -36.54
N TRP A 16 10.81 -9.86 -37.80
CA TRP A 16 11.33 -8.93 -38.80
C TRP A 16 10.36 -7.80 -39.10
N ASP A 17 9.06 -8.10 -39.21
CA ASP A 17 8.01 -7.11 -39.44
C ASP A 17 7.87 -6.18 -38.22
N ASP A 18 8.02 -6.71 -37.01
CA ASP A 18 7.99 -5.93 -35.76
C ASP A 18 9.16 -4.93 -35.70
N GLU A 19 10.37 -5.34 -36.05
CA GLU A 19 11.52 -4.45 -36.10
C GLU A 19 11.32 -3.30 -37.10
N ARG A 20 10.69 -3.58 -38.23
CA ARG A 20 10.34 -2.56 -39.21
C ARG A 20 9.29 -1.58 -38.70
N SER A 21 8.51 -1.98 -37.73
CA SER A 21 7.47 -1.13 -37.14
C SER A 21 8.02 -0.11 -36.16
N ILE A 22 9.30 -0.23 -35.76
CA ILE A 22 9.91 0.68 -34.78
C ILE A 22 10.18 2.04 -35.39
N ASP A 23 9.60 3.07 -34.81
CA ASP A 23 9.93 4.45 -35.07
C ASP A 23 10.98 4.92 -34.05
N TYR A 24 12.23 4.92 -34.47
CA TYR A 24 13.36 5.27 -33.60
C TYR A 24 13.37 6.74 -33.17
N SER A 25 12.57 7.58 -33.79
CA SER A 25 12.47 9.01 -33.42
C SER A 25 11.51 9.26 -32.27
N LYS A 26 10.68 8.27 -31.91
CA LYS A 26 9.69 8.37 -30.83
C LYS A 26 10.16 7.61 -29.60
N PRO A 27 10.00 8.19 -28.39
CA PRO A 27 10.31 7.47 -27.17
C PRO A 27 9.29 6.37 -26.87
N LEU A 28 9.72 5.38 -26.11
CA LEU A 28 8.83 4.43 -25.44
C LEU A 28 8.54 4.99 -24.05
N LYS A 29 7.31 5.41 -23.81
CA LYS A 29 6.87 5.97 -22.52
C LYS A 29 6.18 4.91 -21.68
N ILE A 30 6.76 4.60 -20.53
CA ILE A 30 6.29 3.55 -19.63
C ILE A 30 5.82 4.16 -18.32
N VAL A 31 4.61 3.81 -17.88
CA VAL A 31 4.18 4.05 -16.51
C VAL A 31 4.49 2.80 -15.69
N ALA A 32 5.27 2.95 -14.62
CA ALA A 32 5.82 1.85 -13.84
C ALA A 32 5.43 1.94 -12.36
N ALA A 33 5.46 0.79 -11.70
CA ALA A 33 5.36 0.72 -10.25
C ALA A 33 6.57 1.41 -9.60
N THR A 34 6.34 2.10 -8.49
CA THR A 34 7.35 2.96 -7.85
C THR A 34 8.61 2.22 -7.44
N GLU A 35 8.52 0.95 -7.06
CA GLU A 35 9.67 0.13 -6.68
C GLU A 35 10.62 -0.19 -7.85
N LEU A 36 10.18 0.02 -9.09
CA LEU A 36 11.01 -0.21 -10.27
C LEU A 36 11.99 0.94 -10.57
N SER A 37 12.05 1.96 -9.74
CA SER A 37 13.02 3.05 -9.90
C SER A 37 14.48 2.56 -9.91
N ASP A 38 14.76 1.45 -9.26
CA ASP A 38 16.09 0.82 -9.26
C ASP A 38 16.49 0.27 -10.64
N MET A 39 15.53 0.17 -11.56
CA MET A 39 15.78 -0.24 -12.95
C MET A 39 16.30 0.88 -13.85
N GLU A 40 16.27 2.13 -13.40
CA GLU A 40 16.67 3.28 -14.23
C GLU A 40 18.04 3.14 -14.90
N PRO A 41 19.11 2.68 -14.21
CA PRO A 41 20.41 2.50 -14.87
C PRO A 41 20.34 1.49 -16.03
N PHE A 42 19.54 0.43 -15.89
CA PHE A 42 19.36 -0.57 -16.94
C PHE A 42 18.51 -0.04 -18.08
N ILE A 43 17.52 0.80 -17.80
CA ILE A 43 16.71 1.45 -18.82
C ILE A 43 17.57 2.39 -19.67
N LYS A 44 18.48 3.14 -19.08
CA LYS A 44 19.43 3.97 -19.83
C LYS A 44 20.33 3.15 -20.74
N GLN A 45 20.84 2.03 -20.22
CA GLN A 45 21.68 1.12 -20.99
C GLN A 45 20.90 0.50 -22.15
N ALA A 46 19.68 0.02 -21.89
CA ALA A 46 18.81 -0.55 -22.91
C ALA A 46 18.47 0.49 -23.99
N SER A 47 18.19 1.72 -23.61
CA SER A 47 17.90 2.81 -24.54
C SER A 47 19.08 3.04 -25.49
N ALA A 48 20.30 3.07 -24.95
CA ALA A 48 21.51 3.22 -25.78
C ALA A 48 21.70 2.02 -26.71
N ASP A 49 21.52 0.81 -26.22
CA ASP A 49 21.74 -0.41 -27.00
C ASP A 49 20.69 -0.62 -28.08
N LEU A 50 19.42 -0.27 -27.77
CA LEU A 50 18.29 -0.49 -28.69
C LEU A 50 18.08 0.65 -29.69
N GLY A 51 18.62 1.83 -29.41
CA GLY A 51 18.58 2.97 -30.34
C GLY A 51 17.32 3.81 -30.30
N PHE A 52 16.45 3.63 -29.35
CA PHE A 52 15.31 4.50 -29.09
C PHE A 52 15.26 4.90 -27.62
N ASP A 53 14.73 6.12 -27.35
CA ASP A 53 14.61 6.62 -25.99
C ASP A 53 13.54 5.87 -25.21
N ILE A 54 13.81 5.57 -23.95
CA ILE A 54 12.88 4.90 -23.05
C ILE A 54 12.70 5.77 -21.81
N GLN A 55 11.46 6.17 -21.54
CA GLN A 55 11.11 7.05 -20.43
C GLN A 55 10.23 6.30 -19.43
N MET A 56 10.62 6.32 -18.17
CA MET A 56 9.88 5.71 -17.06
C MET A 56 9.26 6.79 -16.20
N ASP A 57 7.94 6.73 -16.02
CA ASP A 57 7.23 7.56 -15.05
C ASP A 57 6.71 6.68 -13.91
N TYR A 58 6.85 7.17 -12.68
CA TYR A 58 6.43 6.47 -11.48
C TYR A 58 5.24 7.24 -10.87
N ASP A 59 4.03 6.79 -11.17
CA ASP A 59 2.81 7.47 -10.69
C ASP A 59 2.44 7.00 -9.28
N SER A 60 2.15 5.71 -9.13
CA SER A 60 1.74 5.11 -7.86
C SER A 60 2.16 3.64 -7.78
N GLY A 61 1.68 2.92 -6.77
CA GLY A 61 1.81 1.47 -6.71
C GLY A 61 0.90 0.76 -7.71
N THR A 62 1.09 -0.54 -7.85
CA THR A 62 0.44 -1.35 -8.90
C THR A 62 -1.08 -1.27 -8.90
N LEU A 63 -1.74 -1.33 -7.73
CA LEU A 63 -3.22 -1.35 -7.69
C LEU A 63 -3.81 0.01 -8.07
N VAL A 64 -3.22 1.10 -7.61
CA VAL A 64 -3.65 2.45 -7.97
C VAL A 64 -3.41 2.72 -9.45
N ASN A 65 -2.22 2.35 -9.95
CA ASN A 65 -1.90 2.47 -11.38
C ASN A 65 -2.86 1.67 -12.25
N THR A 66 -3.25 0.47 -11.80
CA THR A 66 -4.20 -0.37 -12.53
C THR A 66 -5.57 0.31 -12.62
N ARG A 67 -6.06 0.89 -11.53
CA ARG A 67 -7.31 1.65 -11.55
C ARG A 67 -7.23 2.84 -12.51
N ASN A 68 -6.14 3.58 -12.47
CA ASN A 68 -5.92 4.71 -13.39
C ASN A 68 -5.87 4.27 -14.86
N LEU A 69 -5.23 3.13 -15.12
CA LEU A 69 -5.19 2.55 -16.46
C LEU A 69 -6.61 2.25 -16.97
N LEU A 70 -7.41 1.57 -16.17
CA LEU A 70 -8.76 1.15 -16.55
C LEU A 70 -9.75 2.32 -16.65
N ASP A 71 -9.52 3.39 -15.89
CA ASP A 71 -10.30 4.63 -15.95
C ASP A 71 -9.93 5.53 -17.13
N GLY A 72 -8.92 5.16 -17.90
CA GLY A 72 -8.49 5.92 -19.07
C GLY A 72 -7.56 7.09 -18.76
N ALA A 73 -7.05 7.21 -17.52
CA ALA A 73 -6.14 8.29 -17.14
C ALA A 73 -4.82 8.26 -17.90
N TYR A 74 -4.43 7.10 -18.42
CA TYR A 74 -3.18 6.91 -19.15
C TYR A 74 -3.35 6.89 -20.67
N SER A 75 -4.57 7.08 -21.16
CA SER A 75 -4.86 7.14 -22.60
C SER A 75 -4.03 8.23 -23.28
N ASP A 76 -3.36 7.87 -24.37
CA ASP A 76 -2.51 8.76 -25.16
C ASP A 76 -1.33 9.39 -24.41
N LYS A 77 -1.09 8.98 -23.16
CA LYS A 77 0.00 9.48 -22.34
C LYS A 77 1.17 8.52 -22.27
N TYR A 78 0.89 7.21 -22.22
CA TYR A 78 1.91 6.17 -22.14
C TYR A 78 1.73 5.13 -23.24
N ASP A 79 2.82 4.48 -23.60
CA ASP A 79 2.87 3.42 -24.61
C ASP A 79 2.79 2.04 -23.99
N ALA A 80 3.21 1.91 -22.73
CA ALA A 80 3.24 0.64 -22.02
C ALA A 80 3.09 0.84 -20.51
N THR A 81 2.70 -0.23 -19.84
CA THR A 81 2.68 -0.34 -18.38
C THR A 81 3.76 -1.30 -17.91
N TRP A 82 4.29 -1.05 -16.71
CA TRP A 82 5.21 -1.98 -16.05
C TRP A 82 4.86 -2.03 -14.57
N PHE A 83 3.91 -2.90 -14.24
CA PHE A 83 3.41 -3.06 -12.89
C PHE A 83 3.99 -4.32 -12.25
N ALA A 84 3.81 -4.48 -10.94
CA ALA A 84 4.22 -5.71 -10.26
C ALA A 84 3.42 -6.92 -10.76
N THR A 85 2.20 -6.70 -11.22
CA THR A 85 1.33 -7.71 -11.82
C THR A 85 0.31 -7.06 -12.74
N ASP A 86 -0.14 -7.82 -13.74
CA ASP A 86 -1.28 -7.44 -14.58
C ASP A 86 -2.56 -8.21 -14.20
N ALA A 87 -2.53 -9.01 -13.13
CA ALA A 87 -3.66 -9.85 -12.74
C ALA A 87 -4.94 -9.06 -12.49
N PHE A 88 -4.84 -7.89 -11.85
CA PHE A 88 -6.00 -7.05 -11.54
C PHE A 88 -6.60 -6.41 -12.79
N ALA A 89 -5.77 -6.01 -13.74
CA ALA A 89 -6.24 -5.47 -15.01
C ALA A 89 -7.01 -6.52 -15.83
N LYS A 90 -6.58 -7.78 -15.76
CA LYS A 90 -7.21 -8.89 -16.50
C LYS A 90 -8.62 -9.21 -16.01
N VAL A 91 -8.93 -8.93 -14.73
CA VAL A 91 -10.22 -9.32 -14.13
C VAL A 91 -11.24 -8.18 -14.05
N GLN A 92 -10.85 -6.93 -14.31
CA GLN A 92 -11.67 -5.74 -14.02
C GLN A 92 -12.35 -5.11 -15.25
N GLY A 93 -12.44 -5.78 -16.36
CA GLY A 93 -13.16 -5.26 -17.51
C GLY A 93 -12.27 -4.93 -18.70
N PRO A 94 -12.67 -4.02 -19.63
CA PRO A 94 -11.89 -3.78 -20.83
C PRO A 94 -10.46 -3.37 -20.49
N ASN A 95 -9.52 -4.26 -20.81
CA ASN A 95 -8.11 -4.07 -20.51
C ASN A 95 -7.39 -3.54 -21.76
N PRO A 96 -6.79 -2.33 -21.71
CA PRO A 96 -6.04 -1.79 -22.84
C PRO A 96 -4.68 -2.44 -23.07
N GLN A 97 -4.21 -3.30 -22.16
CA GLN A 97 -2.97 -4.04 -22.34
C GLN A 97 -3.13 -5.11 -23.41
N THR A 98 -2.19 -5.20 -24.34
CA THR A 98 -2.30 -6.12 -25.48
C THR A 98 -1.53 -7.42 -25.30
N ILE A 99 -0.32 -7.34 -24.77
CA ILE A 99 0.59 -8.46 -24.60
C ILE A 99 1.26 -8.29 -23.25
N HIS A 100 1.73 -9.39 -22.64
CA HIS A 100 2.37 -9.35 -21.32
C HIS A 100 3.73 -10.05 -21.38
N TYR A 101 4.79 -9.27 -21.16
CA TYR A 101 6.16 -9.80 -21.09
C TYR A 101 6.62 -9.79 -19.65
N SER A 102 6.58 -10.92 -18.97
CA SER A 102 7.15 -11.05 -17.62
C SER A 102 8.67 -10.87 -17.69
N ILE A 103 9.19 -9.94 -16.93
CA ILE A 103 10.63 -9.59 -16.98
C ILE A 103 11.40 -10.30 -15.89
N ALA A 104 10.81 -10.34 -14.69
CA ALA A 104 11.49 -10.87 -13.54
C ALA A 104 10.46 -11.29 -12.49
N ARG A 105 10.91 -11.80 -11.37
CA ARG A 105 10.01 -12.14 -10.27
C ARG A 105 10.60 -11.74 -8.93
N SER A 106 9.73 -11.47 -7.99
CA SER A 106 10.11 -11.25 -6.61
C SER A 106 9.02 -11.84 -5.70
N PRO A 107 9.35 -12.82 -4.86
CA PRO A 107 8.38 -13.38 -3.92
C PRO A 107 8.15 -12.42 -2.76
N ILE A 108 6.99 -12.56 -2.11
CA ILE A 108 6.74 -11.92 -0.83
C ILE A 108 7.64 -12.55 0.23
N ALA A 109 8.21 -11.71 1.06
CA ALA A 109 9.13 -12.10 2.12
C ALA A 109 8.91 -11.25 3.36
N LEU A 110 9.47 -11.69 4.48
CA LEU A 110 9.53 -10.95 5.73
C LEU A 110 10.94 -10.40 5.93
N GLY A 111 11.06 -9.08 5.99
CA GLY A 111 12.28 -8.43 6.46
C GLY A 111 12.18 -8.27 7.96
N ILE A 112 13.01 -8.95 8.73
CA ILE A 112 12.94 -9.01 10.17
C ILE A 112 14.25 -8.57 10.80
N LYS A 113 14.19 -7.80 11.87
CA LYS A 113 15.37 -7.34 12.60
C LYS A 113 16.20 -8.52 13.10
N LYS A 114 17.51 -8.41 13.02
CA LYS A 114 18.42 -9.48 13.43
C LYS A 114 18.32 -9.83 14.90
N ASP A 115 18.14 -8.85 15.78
CA ASP A 115 17.93 -9.10 17.20
C ASP A 115 16.63 -9.86 17.49
N VAL A 116 15.59 -9.65 16.68
CA VAL A 116 14.35 -10.42 16.78
C VAL A 116 14.58 -11.86 16.30
N MET A 117 15.37 -12.07 15.26
CA MET A 117 15.78 -13.41 14.82
C MET A 117 16.48 -14.17 15.94
N ASP A 118 17.39 -13.50 16.67
CA ASP A 118 18.09 -14.08 17.83
C ASP A 118 17.08 -14.47 18.92
N ARG A 119 16.19 -13.58 19.27
CA ARG A 119 15.20 -13.78 20.32
C ARG A 119 14.26 -14.93 20.01
N LEU A 120 13.87 -15.08 18.73
CA LEU A 120 12.97 -16.16 18.29
C LEU A 120 13.68 -17.48 18.01
N GLY A 121 15.01 -17.48 17.95
CA GLY A 121 15.78 -18.67 17.62
C GLY A 121 15.66 -19.12 16.17
N TRP A 122 15.48 -18.18 15.24
CA TRP A 122 15.19 -18.48 13.84
C TRP A 122 16.40 -18.51 12.90
N HIS A 123 17.63 -18.29 13.38
CA HIS A 123 18.81 -18.19 12.52
C HIS A 123 19.11 -19.42 11.69
N HIS A 124 18.80 -20.60 12.20
CA HIS A 124 19.10 -21.88 11.52
C HIS A 124 17.84 -22.70 11.29
N LYS A 125 16.71 -22.03 11.25
CA LYS A 125 15.41 -22.65 11.07
C LYS A 125 14.81 -22.25 9.73
N GLU A 126 14.19 -23.19 9.03
CA GLU A 126 13.30 -22.87 7.93
C GLU A 126 12.00 -22.31 8.52
N VAL A 127 11.81 -21.00 8.44
CA VAL A 127 10.65 -20.32 9.02
C VAL A 127 9.44 -20.48 8.10
N LYS A 128 8.38 -21.03 8.65
CA LYS A 128 7.11 -21.25 7.94
C LYS A 128 6.09 -20.17 8.30
N TRP A 129 5.06 -20.01 7.48
CA TRP A 129 3.95 -19.13 7.80
C TRP A 129 3.32 -19.45 9.17
N ALA A 130 3.24 -20.75 9.52
CA ALA A 130 2.74 -21.17 10.83
C ALA A 130 3.63 -20.67 11.98
N ASP A 131 4.94 -20.65 11.82
CA ASP A 131 5.86 -20.12 12.83
C ASP A 131 5.64 -18.63 13.06
N ILE A 132 5.39 -17.89 11.98
CA ILE A 132 5.07 -16.45 12.06
C ILE A 132 3.75 -16.23 12.79
N ALA A 133 2.72 -16.98 12.43
CA ALA A 133 1.41 -16.90 13.11
C ALA A 133 1.51 -17.25 14.60
N ASP A 134 2.28 -18.28 14.95
CA ASP A 134 2.50 -18.68 16.36
C ASP A 134 3.20 -17.57 17.15
N ALA A 135 4.26 -17.01 16.60
CA ALA A 135 5.00 -15.92 17.24
C ALA A 135 4.12 -14.67 17.39
N ALA A 136 3.34 -14.33 16.38
CA ALA A 136 2.40 -13.21 16.43
C ALA A 136 1.32 -13.42 17.51
N ALA A 137 0.74 -14.63 17.57
CA ALA A 137 -0.28 -14.95 18.55
C ALA A 137 0.21 -14.90 19.99
N ARG A 138 1.50 -15.25 20.22
CA ARG A 138 2.13 -15.14 21.55
C ARG A 138 2.51 -13.70 21.93
N GLY A 139 2.39 -12.75 21.01
CA GLY A 139 2.90 -11.38 21.21
C GLY A 139 4.41 -11.23 21.06
N ASP A 140 5.09 -12.23 20.50
CA ASP A 140 6.55 -12.23 20.35
C ASP A 140 7.02 -11.62 19.03
N LEU A 141 6.13 -11.42 18.07
CA LEU A 141 6.44 -10.87 16.76
C LEU A 141 5.39 -9.84 16.34
N THR A 142 5.87 -8.68 15.93
CA THR A 142 5.03 -7.66 15.31
C THR A 142 5.54 -7.35 13.91
N PHE A 143 4.64 -6.96 13.02
CA PHE A 143 5.02 -6.63 11.66
C PHE A 143 4.15 -5.53 11.05
N GLY A 144 4.71 -4.88 10.04
CA GLY A 144 3.98 -3.96 9.18
C GLY A 144 3.69 -4.61 7.83
N MET A 145 2.62 -4.17 7.21
CA MET A 145 2.27 -4.54 5.83
C MET A 145 1.46 -3.44 5.18
N THR A 146 1.40 -3.45 3.86
CA THR A 146 0.52 -2.53 3.15
C THR A 146 -0.92 -3.02 3.18
N ASP A 147 -1.86 -2.09 2.97
CA ASP A 147 -3.28 -2.42 2.81
C ASP A 147 -3.45 -3.28 1.55
N PRO A 148 -4.02 -4.48 1.65
CA PRO A 148 -4.20 -5.37 0.50
C PRO A 148 -5.04 -4.79 -0.62
N GLN A 149 -5.92 -3.85 -0.32
CA GLN A 149 -6.78 -3.20 -1.30
C GLN A 149 -6.07 -2.08 -2.07
N GLU A 150 -4.99 -1.55 -1.53
CA GLU A 150 -4.26 -0.42 -2.12
C GLU A 150 -2.89 -0.81 -2.67
N SER A 151 -2.30 -1.90 -2.21
CA SER A 151 -0.95 -2.29 -2.58
C SER A 151 -0.82 -3.78 -2.84
N ASN A 152 -0.12 -4.12 -3.91
CA ASN A 152 0.07 -5.51 -4.32
C ASN A 152 0.86 -6.34 -3.29
N SER A 153 1.85 -5.76 -2.62
CA SER A 153 2.60 -6.50 -1.60
C SER A 153 1.71 -6.93 -0.44
N GLY A 154 0.78 -6.07 -0.02
CA GLY A 154 -0.22 -6.43 0.98
C GLY A 154 -1.19 -7.49 0.49
N PHE A 155 -1.65 -7.37 -0.75
CA PHE A 155 -2.54 -8.39 -1.35
C PHE A 155 -1.85 -9.75 -1.44
N LEU A 156 -0.59 -9.80 -1.87
CA LEU A 156 0.16 -11.06 -1.94
C LEU A 156 0.43 -11.66 -0.56
N THR A 157 0.63 -10.82 0.45
CA THR A 157 0.76 -11.30 1.83
C THR A 157 -0.54 -11.96 2.29
N LEU A 158 -1.67 -11.30 2.06
CA LEU A 158 -2.99 -11.83 2.40
C LEU A 158 -3.27 -13.15 1.64
N LEU A 159 -3.05 -13.17 0.34
CA LEU A 159 -3.22 -14.35 -0.51
C LEU A 159 -2.37 -15.52 0.00
N SER A 160 -1.11 -15.25 0.35
CA SER A 160 -0.17 -16.27 0.80
C SER A 160 -0.64 -16.96 2.07
N VAL A 161 -1.01 -16.20 3.11
CA VAL A 161 -1.47 -16.79 4.36
C VAL A 161 -2.82 -17.47 4.22
N PHE A 162 -3.69 -16.90 3.39
CA PHE A 162 -5.00 -17.48 3.13
C PHE A 162 -4.88 -18.84 2.47
N ALA A 163 -4.04 -18.93 1.43
CA ALA A 163 -3.79 -20.16 0.71
C ALA A 163 -3.07 -21.19 1.58
N GLU A 164 -2.05 -20.75 2.31
CA GLU A 164 -1.26 -21.63 3.19
C GLU A 164 -2.11 -22.29 4.27
N PHE A 165 -2.85 -21.48 5.05
CA PHE A 165 -3.67 -21.99 6.15
C PHE A 165 -4.96 -22.67 5.68
N GLY A 166 -5.39 -22.38 4.45
CA GLY A 166 -6.53 -23.04 3.81
C GLY A 166 -6.16 -24.28 3.02
N HIS A 167 -4.89 -24.68 3.02
CA HIS A 167 -4.34 -25.81 2.26
C HIS A 167 -4.67 -25.74 0.77
N PHE A 168 -4.67 -24.53 0.21
CA PHE A 168 -4.87 -24.36 -1.22
C PHE A 168 -3.60 -24.78 -1.96
N PRO A 169 -3.72 -25.52 -3.09
CA PRO A 169 -2.54 -25.98 -3.82
C PRO A 169 -1.79 -24.82 -4.50
N THR A 170 -0.49 -24.98 -4.64
CA THR A 170 0.37 -24.06 -5.38
C THR A 170 0.23 -24.26 -6.89
N ASN A 171 0.68 -23.26 -7.66
CA ASN A 171 0.74 -23.30 -9.13
C ASN A 171 -0.63 -23.40 -9.83
N GLU A 172 -1.69 -23.06 -9.10
CA GLU A 172 -3.06 -22.92 -9.63
C GLU A 172 -3.57 -21.53 -9.28
N PRO A 173 -4.40 -20.91 -10.14
CA PRO A 173 -5.08 -19.67 -9.77
C PRO A 173 -5.91 -19.87 -8.51
N PHE A 174 -5.77 -18.96 -7.54
CA PHE A 174 -6.51 -19.07 -6.29
C PHE A 174 -8.01 -19.05 -6.55
N ASP A 175 -8.73 -20.01 -5.95
CA ASP A 175 -10.17 -20.18 -6.10
C ASP A 175 -10.76 -20.44 -4.71
N ILE A 176 -11.53 -19.47 -4.20
CA ILE A 176 -12.10 -19.56 -2.85
C ILE A 176 -13.03 -20.76 -2.69
N SER A 177 -13.67 -21.21 -3.76
CA SER A 177 -14.56 -22.37 -3.71
C SER A 177 -13.82 -23.68 -3.42
N LYS A 178 -12.52 -23.71 -3.66
CA LYS A 178 -11.64 -24.87 -3.43
C LYS A 178 -10.76 -24.72 -2.19
N ALA A 179 -10.84 -23.60 -1.50
CA ALA A 179 -10.04 -23.33 -0.32
C ALA A 179 -10.86 -23.46 0.95
N SER A 180 -10.23 -23.87 2.03
CA SER A 180 -10.81 -23.81 3.37
C SER A 180 -10.41 -22.49 4.02
N ILE A 181 -11.36 -21.89 4.75
CA ILE A 181 -11.06 -20.67 5.51
C ILE A 181 -10.64 -21.07 6.91
N ASN A 182 -9.38 -20.92 7.24
CA ASN A 182 -8.86 -21.16 8.58
C ASN A 182 -8.82 -19.85 9.37
N GLU A 183 -10.00 -19.39 9.78
CA GLU A 183 -10.15 -18.11 10.47
C GLU A 183 -9.28 -18.00 11.73
N PRO A 184 -9.21 -19.00 12.64
CA PRO A 184 -8.36 -18.90 13.83
C PRO A 184 -6.89 -18.66 13.51
N ARG A 185 -6.33 -19.37 12.56
CA ARG A 185 -4.91 -19.21 12.17
C ARG A 185 -4.66 -17.88 11.47
N LEU A 186 -5.59 -17.43 10.65
CA LEU A 186 -5.51 -16.12 10.00
C LEU A 186 -5.55 -14.99 11.04
N LYS A 187 -6.42 -15.10 12.04
CA LYS A 187 -6.48 -14.14 13.15
C LYS A 187 -5.19 -14.15 13.98
N ASP A 188 -4.61 -15.32 14.23
CA ASP A 188 -3.30 -15.44 14.88
C ASP A 188 -2.24 -14.65 14.12
N PHE A 189 -2.16 -14.85 12.81
CA PHE A 189 -1.20 -14.15 11.96
C PHE A 189 -1.41 -12.62 12.04
N PHE A 190 -2.62 -12.15 11.78
CA PHE A 190 -2.89 -10.70 11.74
C PHE A 190 -2.86 -10.03 13.11
N SER A 191 -2.87 -10.79 14.20
CA SER A 191 -2.66 -10.23 15.55
C SER A 191 -1.30 -9.58 15.71
N GLY A 192 -0.32 -9.95 14.88
CA GLY A 192 1.01 -9.35 14.87
C GLY A 192 1.13 -8.04 14.11
N GLN A 193 0.12 -7.66 13.34
CA GLN A 193 0.17 -6.44 12.54
C GLN A 193 0.08 -5.19 13.41
N THR A 194 1.11 -4.33 13.32
CA THR A 194 1.19 -3.06 14.07
C THR A 194 1.28 -1.84 13.17
N ILE A 195 1.60 -2.02 11.89
CA ILE A 195 1.64 -0.94 10.90
C ILE A 195 0.77 -1.34 9.71
N THR A 196 -0.14 -0.44 9.31
CA THR A 196 -0.88 -0.53 8.06
C THR A 196 -0.45 0.63 7.17
N SER A 197 -0.09 0.36 5.93
CA SER A 197 0.39 1.41 5.02
C SER A 197 -0.36 1.38 3.70
N GLY A 198 -0.62 2.54 3.15
CA GLY A 198 -1.16 2.67 1.79
C GLY A 198 -0.10 2.52 0.69
N SER A 199 1.19 2.52 1.05
CA SER A 199 2.26 2.36 0.07
C SER A 199 3.47 1.62 0.63
N SER A 200 4.14 0.86 -0.22
CA SER A 200 5.36 0.14 0.14
C SER A 200 6.51 1.08 0.52
N GLY A 201 6.61 2.24 -0.14
CA GLY A 201 7.66 3.22 0.14
C GLY A 201 7.53 3.84 1.52
N TRP A 202 6.33 4.24 1.92
CA TRP A 202 6.10 4.79 3.26
C TRP A 202 6.31 3.72 4.34
N LEU A 203 5.91 2.48 4.08
CA LEU A 203 6.14 1.35 4.99
C LEU A 203 7.63 1.17 5.27
N ARG A 204 8.45 1.17 4.22
CA ARG A 204 9.90 1.09 4.32
C ARG A 204 10.46 2.25 5.16
N ASP A 205 10.09 3.48 4.83
CA ASP A 205 10.61 4.66 5.51
C ASP A 205 10.20 4.68 6.99
N THR A 206 8.96 4.34 7.29
CA THR A 206 8.46 4.29 8.66
C THR A 206 9.16 3.22 9.48
N PHE A 207 9.39 2.05 8.91
CA PHE A 207 10.12 0.97 9.57
C PHE A 207 11.56 1.36 9.89
N LEU A 208 12.24 2.04 8.95
CA LEU A 208 13.62 2.48 9.16
C LEU A 208 13.74 3.61 10.20
N LYS A 209 12.80 4.56 10.17
CA LYS A 209 12.81 5.73 11.08
C LYS A 209 12.25 5.43 12.46
N ASN A 210 11.36 4.47 12.58
CA ASN A 210 10.67 4.13 13.82
C ASN A 210 10.85 2.64 14.15
N PRO A 211 12.06 2.23 14.51
CA PRO A 211 12.37 0.80 14.68
C PRO A 211 11.55 0.11 15.78
N ASP A 212 10.99 0.87 16.72
CA ASP A 212 10.20 0.32 17.82
C ASP A 212 8.75 -0.03 17.42
N LYS A 213 8.31 0.35 16.21
CA LYS A 213 6.93 0.13 15.79
C LYS A 213 6.62 -1.28 15.35
N ALA A 214 7.60 -1.94 14.76
CA ALA A 214 7.44 -3.31 14.27
C ALA A 214 8.78 -4.04 14.28
N ASP A 215 8.71 -5.35 14.49
CA ASP A 215 9.88 -6.23 14.43
C ASP A 215 10.31 -6.53 13.00
N GLY A 216 9.39 -6.40 12.06
CA GLY A 216 9.65 -6.63 10.65
C GLY A 216 8.57 -6.06 9.76
N ILE A 217 8.76 -6.19 8.45
CA ILE A 217 7.77 -5.80 7.44
C ILE A 217 7.68 -6.85 6.36
N PHE A 218 6.48 -7.03 5.81
CA PHE A 218 6.29 -7.82 4.59
C PHE A 218 6.44 -6.92 3.37
N ASN A 219 7.21 -7.38 2.41
CA ASN A 219 7.41 -6.72 1.14
C ASN A 219 7.99 -7.74 0.15
N TYR A 220 8.27 -7.30 -1.07
CA TYR A 220 8.98 -8.13 -2.04
C TYR A 220 10.41 -8.39 -1.56
N GLN A 221 10.91 -9.58 -1.80
CA GLN A 221 12.31 -9.93 -1.48
C GLN A 221 13.30 -8.91 -2.04
N SER A 222 13.11 -8.49 -3.28
CA SER A 222 13.99 -7.51 -3.94
C SER A 222 14.05 -6.18 -3.20
N VAL A 223 12.92 -5.68 -2.72
CA VAL A 223 12.85 -4.44 -1.96
C VAL A 223 13.58 -4.59 -0.62
N LEU A 224 13.35 -5.69 0.08
CA LEU A 224 13.98 -5.95 1.39
C LEU A 224 15.50 -6.12 1.26
N GLU A 225 15.97 -6.81 0.23
CA GLU A 225 17.41 -6.95 -0.03
C GLU A 225 18.04 -5.58 -0.37
N SER A 226 17.36 -4.77 -1.13
CA SER A 226 17.79 -3.40 -1.42
C SER A 226 17.88 -2.55 -0.15
N MET A 227 16.97 -2.71 0.78
CA MET A 227 17.02 -2.02 2.08
C MET A 227 18.28 -2.40 2.87
N LYS A 228 18.69 -3.67 2.83
CA LYS A 228 19.93 -4.13 3.48
C LYS A 228 21.16 -3.47 2.86
N GLU A 229 21.23 -3.45 1.54
CA GLU A 229 22.41 -2.96 0.81
C GLU A 229 22.51 -1.43 0.78
N ASN A 230 21.41 -0.76 0.51
CA ASN A 230 21.41 0.67 0.20
C ASN A 230 21.00 1.55 1.38
N ASP A 231 20.14 1.05 2.27
CA ASP A 231 19.61 1.83 3.39
C ASP A 231 20.22 1.43 4.74
N GLY A 232 21.13 0.46 4.74
CA GLY A 232 21.79 0.01 5.95
C GLY A 232 20.87 -0.68 6.96
N ALA A 233 19.75 -1.24 6.49
CA ALA A 233 18.80 -1.92 7.36
C ALA A 233 19.42 -3.19 7.97
N ASP A 234 19.37 -3.30 9.30
CA ASP A 234 19.90 -4.47 10.03
C ASP A 234 18.82 -5.54 10.15
N ILE A 235 18.50 -6.14 9.03
CA ILE A 235 17.45 -7.15 8.88
C ILE A 235 17.96 -8.41 8.20
N ASP A 236 17.28 -9.51 8.45
CA ASP A 236 17.34 -10.72 7.64
C ASP A 236 16.09 -10.80 6.77
N VAL A 237 16.23 -11.41 5.59
CA VAL A 237 15.12 -11.59 4.66
C VAL A 237 14.70 -13.05 4.67
N ILE A 238 13.45 -13.31 5.02
CA ILE A 238 12.89 -14.66 5.11
C ILE A 238 11.79 -14.80 4.07
N ILE A 239 11.90 -15.82 3.22
CA ILE A 239 10.78 -16.24 2.37
C ILE A 239 10.05 -17.35 3.13
N PRO A 240 8.85 -17.10 3.67
CA PRO A 240 8.20 -18.04 4.56
C PRO A 240 7.76 -19.33 3.84
N GLY A 241 8.01 -20.46 4.50
CA GLY A 241 7.48 -21.75 4.06
C GLY A 241 7.98 -22.24 2.72
N GLU A 242 7.23 -23.17 2.13
CA GLU A 242 7.54 -23.75 0.81
C GLU A 242 6.98 -22.90 -0.33
N ALA A 243 6.01 -22.04 -0.06
CA ALA A 243 5.36 -21.22 -1.08
C ALA A 243 4.92 -19.85 -0.54
N THR A 244 4.95 -18.88 -1.41
CA THR A 244 4.49 -17.52 -1.17
C THR A 244 3.94 -16.95 -2.49
N GLY A 245 3.22 -15.83 -2.44
CA GLY A 245 2.82 -15.09 -3.62
C GLY A 245 4.01 -14.42 -4.28
N VAL A 246 3.99 -14.30 -5.60
CA VAL A 246 5.13 -13.80 -6.39
C VAL A 246 4.65 -12.74 -7.37
N ALA A 247 5.36 -11.61 -7.42
CA ALA A 247 5.20 -10.61 -8.46
C ALA A 247 6.10 -10.95 -9.64
N ASP A 248 5.59 -10.82 -10.88
CA ASP A 248 6.34 -11.18 -12.09
C ASP A 248 6.71 -9.99 -12.97
N TYR A 249 6.36 -8.80 -12.59
CA TYR A 249 6.74 -7.53 -13.24
C TYR A 249 6.57 -7.52 -14.76
N PRO A 250 5.36 -7.71 -15.28
CA PRO A 250 5.15 -7.71 -16.73
C PRO A 250 5.21 -6.31 -17.32
N ILE A 251 5.87 -6.19 -18.49
CA ILE A 251 5.76 -5.01 -19.34
C ILE A 251 4.68 -5.32 -20.38
N SER A 252 3.71 -4.42 -20.51
CA SER A 252 2.57 -4.63 -21.40
C SER A 252 2.34 -3.39 -22.27
N PRO A 253 2.52 -3.51 -23.59
CA PRO A 253 2.18 -2.42 -24.50
C PRO A 253 0.67 -2.18 -24.52
N LEU A 254 0.28 -0.92 -24.72
CA LEU A 254 -1.11 -0.51 -24.67
C LEU A 254 -1.74 -0.47 -26.08
N ARG A 255 -3.04 -0.77 -26.12
CA ARG A 255 -3.84 -0.62 -27.33
C ARG A 255 -3.94 0.86 -27.70
N ARG A 256 -3.87 1.12 -29.02
CA ARG A 256 -4.04 2.45 -29.58
C ARG A 256 -5.19 2.43 -30.56
N ASP A 257 -6.41 2.67 -30.07
CA ASP A 257 -7.59 2.71 -30.92
C ASP A 257 -7.46 3.83 -31.95
N GLY A 258 -7.62 3.48 -33.22
CA GLY A 258 -7.49 4.42 -34.33
C GLY A 258 -6.06 4.71 -34.81
N ASP A 259 -5.04 4.13 -34.17
CA ASP A 259 -3.65 4.28 -34.60
C ASP A 259 -2.89 2.95 -34.46
N GLN A 260 -3.07 2.08 -35.44
CA GLN A 260 -2.43 0.76 -35.46
C GLN A 260 -0.90 0.84 -35.61
N ASP A 261 -0.39 1.87 -36.27
CA ASP A 261 1.06 2.02 -36.44
C ASP A 261 1.72 2.35 -35.10
N ALA A 262 1.11 3.20 -34.28
CA ALA A 262 1.58 3.48 -32.93
C ALA A 262 1.50 2.25 -32.04
N GLU A 263 0.45 1.44 -32.15
CA GLU A 263 0.32 0.20 -31.39
C GLU A 263 1.41 -0.81 -31.77
N ARG A 264 1.68 -1.00 -33.05
CA ARG A 264 2.74 -1.91 -33.52
C ARG A 264 4.13 -1.42 -33.09
N ASP A 265 4.36 -0.12 -33.15
CA ASP A 265 5.60 0.49 -32.70
C ASP A 265 5.85 0.19 -31.22
N SER A 266 4.86 0.43 -30.38
CA SER A 266 4.95 0.14 -28.93
C SER A 266 5.17 -1.35 -28.67
N GLN A 267 4.46 -2.23 -29.36
CA GLN A 267 4.62 -3.69 -29.23
C GLN A 267 6.03 -4.13 -29.61
N ALA A 268 6.56 -3.62 -30.71
CA ALA A 268 7.90 -3.95 -31.18
C ALA A 268 8.98 -3.47 -30.20
N LYS A 269 8.84 -2.25 -29.68
CA LYS A 269 9.77 -1.67 -28.70
C LYS A 269 9.76 -2.44 -27.38
N VAL A 270 8.58 -2.80 -26.87
CA VAL A 270 8.44 -3.58 -25.64
C VAL A 270 9.05 -4.98 -25.83
N ARG A 271 8.82 -5.61 -26.98
CA ARG A 271 9.45 -6.90 -27.29
C ARG A 271 10.97 -6.80 -27.30
N ALA A 272 11.51 -5.77 -27.94
CA ALA A 272 12.96 -5.53 -27.97
C ALA A 272 13.52 -5.31 -26.56
N LEU A 273 12.81 -4.54 -25.73
CA LEU A 273 13.21 -4.32 -24.34
C LEU A 273 13.17 -5.61 -23.51
N SER A 274 12.14 -6.42 -23.68
CA SER A 274 12.03 -7.73 -23.03
C SER A 274 13.22 -8.63 -23.39
N SER A 275 13.57 -8.68 -24.67
CA SER A 275 14.74 -9.46 -25.13
C SER A 275 16.04 -8.92 -24.56
N TRP A 276 16.17 -7.60 -24.44
CA TRP A 276 17.33 -6.98 -23.83
C TRP A 276 17.48 -7.43 -22.36
N PHE A 277 16.40 -7.45 -21.58
CA PHE A 277 16.43 -7.95 -20.21
C PHE A 277 16.79 -9.43 -20.12
N ASP A 278 16.30 -10.25 -21.05
CA ASP A 278 16.68 -11.66 -21.12
C ASP A 278 18.19 -11.86 -21.29
N GLU A 279 18.84 -10.98 -22.06
CA GLU A 279 20.28 -11.00 -22.30
C GLU A 279 21.11 -10.46 -21.13
N HIS A 280 20.49 -9.69 -20.23
CA HIS A 280 21.18 -8.99 -19.14
C HIS A 280 20.75 -9.48 -17.76
N ARG A 281 20.18 -10.67 -17.65
CA ARG A 281 19.61 -11.22 -16.40
C ARG A 281 20.54 -11.16 -15.20
N ALA A 282 21.77 -11.62 -15.39
CA ALA A 282 22.73 -11.72 -14.30
C ALA A 282 23.05 -10.35 -13.68
N GLU A 283 23.22 -9.35 -14.52
CA GLU A 283 23.51 -7.98 -14.07
C GLU A 283 22.32 -7.36 -13.34
N VAL A 284 21.12 -7.58 -13.86
CA VAL A 284 19.88 -7.07 -13.27
C VAL A 284 19.66 -7.71 -11.90
N GLU A 285 19.78 -9.02 -11.80
CA GLU A 285 19.63 -9.75 -10.54
C GLU A 285 20.64 -9.32 -9.49
N GLU A 286 21.89 -9.17 -9.87
CA GLU A 286 22.96 -8.75 -8.96
C GLU A 286 22.67 -7.38 -8.32
N LYS A 287 22.15 -6.43 -9.10
CA LYS A 287 21.96 -5.06 -8.63
C LYS A 287 20.57 -4.76 -8.05
N THR A 288 19.54 -5.45 -8.51
CA THR A 288 18.17 -5.18 -8.10
C THR A 288 17.57 -6.26 -7.21
N HIS A 289 18.22 -7.41 -7.11
CA HIS A 289 17.74 -8.61 -6.43
C HIS A 289 16.43 -9.17 -7.00
N LEU A 290 15.99 -8.67 -8.14
CA LEU A 290 14.91 -9.28 -8.88
C LEU A 290 15.44 -10.54 -9.57
N ASP A 291 14.78 -11.67 -9.31
CA ASP A 291 15.12 -12.90 -10.04
C ASP A 291 14.74 -12.69 -11.51
N ALA A 292 15.76 -12.55 -12.33
CA ALA A 292 15.60 -12.19 -13.73
C ALA A 292 14.99 -13.30 -14.58
N GLU A 293 14.75 -14.48 -14.02
CA GLU A 293 14.07 -15.55 -14.71
C GLU A 293 12.56 -15.40 -14.57
N PRO A 294 11.81 -15.23 -15.67
CA PRO A 294 10.38 -15.06 -15.62
C PRO A 294 9.67 -16.25 -14.98
N VAL A 295 8.61 -15.97 -14.23
CA VAL A 295 7.82 -16.98 -13.52
C VAL A 295 7.35 -18.11 -14.46
N TYR A 296 6.83 -17.76 -15.61
CA TYR A 296 6.29 -18.72 -16.58
C TYR A 296 7.39 -19.56 -17.30
N ALA A 297 8.64 -19.14 -17.24
CA ALA A 297 9.76 -19.89 -17.84
C ALA A 297 10.33 -20.94 -16.90
N ARG A 298 9.85 -21.00 -15.65
CA ARG A 298 10.37 -21.94 -14.68
C ARG A 298 9.83 -23.35 -14.90
N ASN A 299 10.68 -24.30 -14.56
CA ASN A 299 10.28 -25.69 -14.49
C ASN A 299 9.35 -25.86 -13.26
N GLU A 300 8.18 -26.46 -13.45
CA GLU A 300 7.20 -26.69 -12.40
C GLU A 300 7.77 -27.49 -11.21
N GLU A 301 8.78 -28.30 -11.41
CA GLU A 301 9.45 -29.07 -10.37
C GLU A 301 10.37 -28.23 -9.48
N ALA A 302 10.76 -27.03 -9.94
CA ALA A 302 11.79 -26.23 -9.27
C ALA A 302 11.24 -25.30 -8.19
N GLU A 303 10.01 -24.77 -8.35
CA GLU A 303 9.42 -23.84 -7.40
C GLU A 303 7.90 -23.87 -7.41
N SER A 304 7.36 -23.73 -6.20
CA SER A 304 5.92 -23.61 -5.97
C SER A 304 5.60 -22.21 -5.47
N TYR A 305 4.53 -21.61 -5.99
CA TYR A 305 4.06 -20.29 -5.54
C TYR A 305 2.55 -20.20 -5.63
N TYR A 306 1.96 -19.29 -4.85
CA TYR A 306 0.53 -19.02 -4.89
C TYR A 306 0.22 -18.02 -6.00
N GLN A 307 -0.75 -18.34 -6.84
CA GLN A 307 -1.15 -17.52 -7.98
C GLN A 307 -2.37 -16.65 -7.64
N TYR A 308 -2.46 -15.50 -8.29
CA TYR A 308 -3.58 -14.58 -8.15
C TYR A 308 -4.90 -15.25 -8.50
N PRO A 309 -6.01 -14.79 -7.88
CA PRO A 309 -7.34 -15.17 -8.33
C PRO A 309 -7.60 -14.70 -9.77
N GLU A 310 -8.44 -15.40 -10.49
CA GLU A 310 -8.85 -15.04 -11.85
C GLU A 310 -10.21 -14.33 -11.90
N THR A 311 -10.85 -14.13 -10.74
CA THR A 311 -12.15 -13.45 -10.66
C THR A 311 -12.11 -12.27 -9.72
N GLN A 312 -12.83 -11.20 -10.06
CA GLN A 312 -12.99 -10.05 -9.19
C GLN A 312 -13.70 -10.42 -7.89
N GLY A 313 -14.65 -11.36 -7.96
CA GLY A 313 -15.37 -11.84 -6.79
C GLY A 313 -14.46 -12.42 -5.71
N ASP A 314 -13.46 -13.20 -6.10
CA ASP A 314 -12.49 -13.77 -5.16
C ASP A 314 -11.56 -12.71 -4.58
N ILE A 315 -11.13 -11.76 -5.38
CA ILE A 315 -10.33 -10.61 -4.91
C ILE A 315 -11.12 -9.81 -3.86
N ASP A 316 -12.36 -9.48 -4.16
CA ASP A 316 -13.23 -8.71 -3.26
C ASP A 316 -13.52 -9.48 -1.97
N PHE A 317 -13.73 -10.79 -2.07
CA PHE A 317 -13.95 -11.65 -0.92
C PHE A 317 -12.75 -11.64 0.04
N LEU A 318 -11.55 -11.82 -0.49
CA LEU A 318 -10.31 -11.78 0.31
C LEU A 318 -10.16 -10.44 1.03
N ASN A 319 -10.35 -9.34 0.31
CA ASN A 319 -10.23 -8.00 0.87
C ASN A 319 -11.28 -7.73 1.96
N ARG A 320 -12.54 -8.10 1.73
CA ARG A 320 -13.59 -7.93 2.74
C ARG A 320 -13.32 -8.74 3.98
N LEU A 321 -12.90 -9.99 3.82
CA LEU A 321 -12.62 -10.84 4.97
C LEU A 321 -11.46 -10.27 5.80
N TYR A 322 -10.42 -9.79 5.13
CA TYR A 322 -9.31 -9.13 5.81
C TYR A 322 -9.80 -7.92 6.63
N HIS A 323 -10.51 -6.99 6.01
CA HIS A 323 -10.94 -5.76 6.67
C HIS A 323 -11.99 -6.00 7.75
N ASP A 324 -12.96 -6.88 7.48
CA ASP A 324 -14.13 -7.03 8.34
C ASP A 324 -13.95 -8.07 9.45
N VAL A 325 -13.06 -9.04 9.29
CA VAL A 325 -12.97 -10.20 10.18
C VAL A 325 -11.56 -10.48 10.69
N LEU A 326 -10.54 -10.48 9.82
CA LEU A 326 -9.23 -11.05 10.15
C LEU A 326 -8.30 -10.09 10.87
N ARG A 327 -8.18 -8.85 10.39
CA ARG A 327 -7.28 -7.85 10.99
C ARG A 327 -7.86 -7.36 12.32
N ARG A 328 -7.00 -6.82 13.19
CA ARG A 328 -7.49 -6.09 14.36
C ARG A 328 -8.25 -4.85 13.87
N PRO A 329 -9.43 -4.56 14.46
CA PRO A 329 -10.20 -3.39 14.06
C PRO A 329 -9.44 -2.09 14.29
N ALA A 330 -9.71 -1.08 13.48
CA ALA A 330 -9.14 0.23 13.66
C ALA A 330 -9.78 0.97 14.85
N ASP A 331 -8.95 1.71 15.58
CA ASP A 331 -9.35 2.69 16.58
C ASP A 331 -8.95 4.06 16.04
N SER A 332 -9.90 4.75 15.44
CA SER A 332 -9.67 5.96 14.65
C SER A 332 -10.08 7.20 15.45
N ASN A 333 -9.08 7.94 15.89
CA ASN A 333 -9.24 9.12 16.75
C ASN A 333 -9.11 10.38 15.89
N PHE A 334 -10.23 11.01 15.58
CA PHE A 334 -10.29 12.19 14.71
C PHE A 334 -10.25 13.45 15.56
N LEU A 335 -9.16 14.20 15.45
CA LEU A 335 -9.03 15.53 16.03
C LEU A 335 -9.52 16.56 15.01
N LEU A 336 -10.65 17.13 15.29
CA LEU A 336 -11.35 18.02 14.36
C LEU A 336 -11.17 19.47 14.80
N ASP A 337 -10.44 20.24 14.00
CA ASP A 337 -10.25 21.68 14.27
C ASP A 337 -11.57 22.42 14.13
N THR A 338 -12.08 22.90 15.25
CA THR A 338 -13.26 23.77 15.33
C THR A 338 -12.92 25.16 15.83
N SER A 339 -11.70 25.63 15.56
CA SER A 339 -11.31 27.00 15.85
C SER A 339 -12.05 28.01 14.97
N GLY A 340 -11.98 29.30 15.34
CA GLY A 340 -12.68 30.37 14.63
C GLY A 340 -12.34 30.47 13.15
N SER A 341 -11.10 30.10 12.74
CA SER A 341 -10.65 30.10 11.35
C SER A 341 -11.35 29.08 10.48
N MET A 342 -12.01 28.08 11.07
CA MET A 342 -12.78 27.07 10.35
C MET A 342 -14.16 27.56 9.90
N ARG A 343 -14.57 28.73 10.31
CA ARG A 343 -15.87 29.27 9.98
C ARG A 343 -16.09 29.35 8.46
N GLY A 344 -17.28 28.96 8.01
CA GLY A 344 -17.68 29.02 6.61
C GLY A 344 -17.32 27.74 5.83
N LYS A 345 -16.68 27.90 4.67
CA LYS A 345 -16.41 26.78 3.74
C LYS A 345 -15.58 25.66 4.33
N ARG A 346 -14.56 25.97 5.14
CA ARG A 346 -13.67 24.95 5.73
C ARG A 346 -14.42 23.97 6.61
N LEU A 347 -15.28 24.48 7.51
CA LEU A 347 -16.08 23.60 8.37
C LEU A 347 -17.14 22.85 7.56
N LYS A 348 -17.73 23.49 6.56
CA LYS A 348 -18.71 22.85 5.67
C LYS A 348 -18.07 21.69 4.91
N ASP A 349 -16.87 21.87 4.38
CA ASP A 349 -16.12 20.83 3.68
C ASP A 349 -15.77 19.67 4.61
N LEU A 350 -15.34 19.96 5.84
CA LEU A 350 -15.09 18.93 6.85
C LEU A 350 -16.33 18.09 7.12
N LYS A 351 -17.47 18.73 7.35
CA LYS A 351 -18.75 18.03 7.60
C LYS A 351 -19.14 17.15 6.42
N ALA A 352 -18.97 17.64 5.19
CA ALA A 352 -19.28 16.87 3.99
C ALA A 352 -18.40 15.62 3.87
N ILE A 353 -17.12 15.72 4.16
CA ILE A 353 -16.18 14.59 4.12
C ILE A 353 -16.53 13.55 5.18
N LEU A 354 -16.77 13.97 6.41
CA LEU A 354 -17.18 13.08 7.48
C LEU A 354 -18.50 12.37 7.16
N THR A 355 -19.45 13.08 6.56
CA THR A 355 -20.70 12.52 6.07
C THR A 355 -20.46 11.41 5.04
N SER A 356 -19.54 11.63 4.10
CA SER A 356 -19.17 10.63 3.10
C SER A 356 -18.56 9.37 3.75
N LEU A 357 -17.72 9.54 4.76
CA LEU A 357 -17.14 8.41 5.50
C LEU A 357 -18.22 7.64 6.27
N ILE A 358 -19.15 8.32 6.89
CA ILE A 358 -20.27 7.71 7.62
C ILE A 358 -21.12 6.84 6.67
N ASN A 359 -21.37 7.35 5.47
CA ASN A 359 -22.22 6.71 4.47
C ASN A 359 -21.49 5.73 3.56
N GLY A 360 -20.17 5.61 3.68
CA GLY A 360 -19.37 4.72 2.85
C GLY A 360 -19.27 5.16 1.39
N THR A 361 -19.38 6.45 1.13
CA THR A 361 -19.37 7.04 -0.22
C THR A 361 -18.16 7.92 -0.49
N ALA A 362 -17.18 7.94 0.43
CA ALA A 362 -15.94 8.64 0.21
C ALA A 362 -15.10 7.91 -0.86
N GLY A 363 -14.28 8.67 -1.57
CA GLY A 363 -13.42 8.11 -2.59
C GLY A 363 -14.08 7.95 -3.95
N GLU A 364 -13.43 7.19 -4.81
CA GLU A 364 -13.88 6.94 -6.16
C GLU A 364 -15.06 5.98 -6.19
N LYS A 365 -15.93 6.14 -7.19
CA LYS A 365 -17.12 5.31 -7.37
C LYS A 365 -16.78 3.81 -7.43
N ASP A 366 -15.64 3.47 -8.02
CA ASP A 366 -15.19 2.08 -8.18
C ASP A 366 -14.46 1.54 -6.95
N ASN A 367 -14.08 2.40 -6.02
CA ASN A 367 -13.41 2.05 -4.79
C ASN A 367 -13.92 2.92 -3.63
N PRO A 368 -15.21 2.78 -3.29
CA PRO A 368 -15.80 3.60 -2.22
C PRO A 368 -15.18 3.27 -0.88
N LYS A 369 -14.98 4.30 -0.08
CA LYS A 369 -14.41 4.18 1.26
C LYS A 369 -15.37 4.74 2.30
N GLY A 370 -15.30 4.19 3.49
CA GLY A 370 -16.09 4.62 4.62
C GLY A 370 -15.50 4.06 5.90
N PHE A 371 -16.20 4.27 6.99
CA PHE A 371 -15.86 3.62 8.23
C PHE A 371 -16.07 2.11 8.11
N SER A 372 -15.16 1.35 8.70
CA SER A 372 -15.11 -0.10 8.56
C SER A 372 -15.96 -0.80 9.60
N ARG A 373 -16.40 -2.01 9.29
CA ARG A 373 -17.04 -2.89 10.27
C ARG A 373 -16.11 -3.12 11.47
N ARG A 374 -16.64 -3.06 12.67
CA ARG A 374 -15.96 -3.20 13.97
C ARG A 374 -15.05 -2.02 14.34
N GLU A 375 -14.92 -1.00 13.51
CA GLU A 375 -14.09 0.17 13.80
C GLU A 375 -14.64 0.93 15.02
N THR A 376 -13.75 1.40 15.89
CA THR A 376 -14.06 2.38 16.91
C THR A 376 -13.76 3.76 16.36
N ILE A 377 -14.77 4.61 16.32
CA ILE A 377 -14.69 5.96 15.73
C ILE A 377 -14.85 6.97 16.86
N LYS A 378 -13.88 7.85 17.03
CA LYS A 378 -13.94 8.92 18.03
C LYS A 378 -13.79 10.26 17.36
N PHE A 379 -14.78 11.12 17.51
CA PHE A 379 -14.71 12.51 17.08
C PHE A 379 -14.35 13.38 18.28
N MET A 380 -13.23 14.09 18.19
CA MET A 380 -12.73 14.97 19.26
C MET A 380 -12.54 16.38 18.70
N PRO A 381 -13.56 17.23 18.77
CA PRO A 381 -13.41 18.62 18.33
C PRO A 381 -12.48 19.36 19.30
N PHE A 382 -11.65 20.22 18.75
CA PHE A 382 -10.77 21.03 19.58
C PHE A 382 -10.65 22.45 19.03
N SER A 383 -10.38 23.36 19.94
CA SER A 383 -10.04 24.74 19.65
C SER A 383 -9.00 25.19 20.66
N SER A 384 -9.31 26.09 21.57
CA SER A 384 -8.43 26.43 22.71
C SER A 384 -8.24 25.26 23.65
N LYS A 385 -9.18 24.33 23.66
CA LYS A 385 -9.14 23.06 24.40
C LYS A 385 -9.97 22.02 23.69
N VAL A 386 -9.81 20.76 24.08
CA VAL A 386 -10.60 19.66 23.51
C VAL A 386 -12.01 19.70 24.09
N ALA A 387 -13.00 19.71 23.23
CA ALA A 387 -14.42 19.64 23.61
C ALA A 387 -14.82 18.19 23.93
N GLU A 388 -16.01 18.05 24.51
CA GLU A 388 -16.59 16.71 24.70
C GLU A 388 -16.79 16.04 23.34
N GLY A 389 -16.25 14.81 23.22
CA GLY A 389 -16.25 14.06 21.97
C GLY A 389 -17.45 13.13 21.83
N TYR A 390 -17.45 12.43 20.73
CA TYR A 390 -18.44 11.38 20.43
C TYR A 390 -17.71 10.10 20.08
N THR A 391 -18.12 8.98 20.67
CA THR A 391 -17.51 7.66 20.44
C THR A 391 -18.55 6.69 19.93
N GLN A 392 -18.27 6.04 18.80
CA GLN A 392 -19.01 4.89 18.30
C GLN A 392 -18.09 3.68 18.31
N GLU A 393 -18.33 2.75 19.22
CA GLU A 393 -17.60 1.48 19.28
C GLU A 393 -18.25 0.46 18.35
N HIS A 394 -17.46 -0.49 17.86
CA HIS A 394 -17.90 -1.61 17.04
C HIS A 394 -18.86 -1.20 15.92
N PHE A 395 -18.42 -0.27 15.09
CA PHE A 395 -19.26 0.30 14.03
C PHE A 395 -19.83 -0.78 13.11
N ASP A 396 -21.11 -0.68 12.84
CA ASP A 396 -21.82 -1.50 11.85
C ASP A 396 -22.26 -0.61 10.69
N PRO A 397 -21.67 -0.75 9.49
CA PRO A 397 -22.06 0.04 8.33
C PRO A 397 -23.53 -0.10 7.92
N ALA A 398 -24.19 -1.18 8.35
CA ALA A 398 -25.61 -1.40 8.08
C ALA A 398 -26.53 -0.76 9.11
N SER A 399 -26.00 -0.25 10.24
CA SER A 399 -26.82 0.35 11.29
C SER A 399 -27.20 1.79 10.99
N ALA A 400 -28.43 2.04 10.64
CA ALA A 400 -28.96 3.38 10.43
C ALA A 400 -28.90 4.23 11.71
N GLU A 401 -29.11 3.62 12.88
CA GLU A 401 -29.06 4.29 14.18
C GLU A 401 -27.65 4.81 14.48
N GLN A 402 -26.61 3.96 14.29
CA GLN A 402 -25.22 4.36 14.50
C GLN A 402 -24.80 5.48 13.56
N LYS A 403 -25.16 5.36 12.28
CA LYS A 403 -24.91 6.40 11.29
C LYS A 403 -25.55 7.72 11.65
N ARG A 404 -26.79 7.68 12.13
CA ARG A 404 -27.53 8.87 12.54
C ARG A 404 -26.87 9.55 13.73
N GLY A 405 -26.43 8.79 14.73
CA GLY A 405 -25.73 9.34 15.89
C GLY A 405 -24.44 10.06 15.50
N LEU A 406 -23.65 9.46 14.64
CA LEU A 406 -22.44 10.09 14.10
C LEU A 406 -22.78 11.35 13.29
N GLN A 407 -23.78 11.28 12.44
CA GLN A 407 -24.19 12.39 11.57
C GLN A 407 -24.72 13.58 12.39
N ASP A 408 -25.54 13.32 13.39
CA ASP A 408 -26.09 14.37 14.25
C ASP A 408 -24.97 15.10 14.99
N TYR A 409 -23.97 14.35 15.45
CA TYR A 409 -22.81 14.95 16.10
C TYR A 409 -22.02 15.85 15.13
N VAL A 410 -21.75 15.37 13.91
CA VAL A 410 -21.05 16.13 12.87
C VAL A 410 -21.82 17.41 12.53
N ASN A 411 -23.13 17.31 12.38
CA ASN A 411 -23.99 18.47 12.06
C ASN A 411 -23.95 19.56 13.14
N GLY A 412 -23.70 19.15 14.38
CA GLY A 412 -23.65 20.07 15.53
C GLY A 412 -22.32 20.78 15.75
N LEU A 413 -21.29 20.51 14.95
CA LEU A 413 -20.00 21.16 15.11
C LEU A 413 -20.07 22.66 14.83
N GLN A 414 -19.49 23.48 15.73
CA GLN A 414 -19.52 24.95 15.66
C GLN A 414 -18.11 25.52 15.78
N PRO A 415 -17.73 26.53 14.95
CA PRO A 415 -16.41 27.12 14.98
C PRO A 415 -16.28 28.18 16.08
N ARG A 416 -15.22 28.09 16.90
CA ARG A 416 -14.91 29.10 17.90
C ARG A 416 -13.52 28.90 18.51
N GLY A 417 -12.91 29.95 19.00
CA GLY A 417 -11.69 29.90 19.81
C GLY A 417 -10.42 29.81 18.97
N GLU A 418 -9.33 29.57 19.67
CA GLU A 418 -7.97 29.43 19.14
C GLU A 418 -7.65 27.96 18.83
N THR A 419 -6.40 27.67 18.47
CA THR A 419 -5.98 26.34 18.02
C THR A 419 -4.89 25.78 18.93
N ALA A 420 -5.24 24.82 19.79
CA ALA A 420 -4.33 24.16 20.73
C ALA A 420 -4.05 22.72 20.26
N ILE A 421 -3.17 22.57 19.25
CA ILE A 421 -2.92 21.30 18.55
C ILE A 421 -2.26 20.27 19.49
N TYR A 422 -1.22 20.65 20.20
CA TYR A 422 -0.46 19.71 21.04
C TYR A 422 -1.29 19.16 22.19
N ASP A 423 -2.13 20.00 22.81
CA ASP A 423 -3.06 19.52 23.84
C ASP A 423 -4.07 18.53 23.26
N ALA A 424 -4.54 18.77 22.06
CA ALA A 424 -5.46 17.87 21.35
C ALA A 424 -4.82 16.50 21.10
N VAL A 425 -3.59 16.48 20.62
CA VAL A 425 -2.85 15.21 20.39
C VAL A 425 -2.62 14.46 21.71
N LEU A 426 -2.23 15.15 22.78
CA LEU A 426 -2.06 14.52 24.08
C LEU A 426 -3.38 13.92 24.60
N GLN A 427 -4.48 14.63 24.40
CA GLN A 427 -5.81 14.11 24.78
C GLN A 427 -6.20 12.89 23.95
N ALA A 428 -5.88 12.87 22.65
CA ALA A 428 -6.13 11.72 21.81
C ALA A 428 -5.35 10.49 22.29
N TYR A 429 -4.11 10.65 22.72
CA TYR A 429 -3.34 9.57 23.33
C TYR A 429 -4.01 9.01 24.59
N GLU A 430 -4.66 9.87 25.39
CA GLU A 430 -5.42 9.44 26.57
C GLU A 430 -6.68 8.64 26.18
N GLN A 431 -7.33 8.98 25.09
CA GLN A 431 -8.58 8.37 24.65
C GLN A 431 -8.39 7.13 23.79
N ALA A 432 -7.19 6.88 23.28
CA ALA A 432 -6.91 5.75 22.43
C ALA A 432 -7.05 4.41 23.17
N ASP A 433 -7.27 3.34 22.42
CA ASP A 433 -7.37 1.99 22.96
C ASP A 433 -6.14 1.62 23.80
N LYS A 434 -6.38 1.22 25.04
CA LYS A 434 -5.31 0.93 26.00
C LYS A 434 -4.95 -0.56 26.07
N ASN A 435 -5.78 -1.42 25.53
CA ASN A 435 -5.64 -2.86 25.67
C ASN A 435 -4.86 -3.51 24.51
N GLY A 436 -4.63 -2.78 23.43
CA GLY A 436 -3.95 -3.33 22.25
C GLY A 436 -4.80 -4.21 21.36
N ASP A 437 -6.10 -4.26 21.60
CA ASP A 437 -7.03 -5.05 20.80
C ASP A 437 -7.37 -4.40 19.46
N LEU A 438 -7.08 -3.12 19.34
CA LEU A 438 -7.37 -2.30 18.17
C LEU A 438 -6.09 -1.70 17.59
N LEU A 439 -6.11 -1.38 16.29
CA LEU A 439 -5.05 -0.63 15.63
C LEU A 439 -5.37 0.86 15.74
N SER A 440 -4.69 1.54 16.64
CA SER A 440 -4.95 2.96 16.92
C SER A 440 -4.22 3.89 15.97
N SER A 441 -4.90 4.92 15.53
CA SER A 441 -4.33 6.06 14.80
C SER A 441 -5.01 7.36 15.25
N ILE A 442 -4.34 8.48 15.01
CA ILE A 442 -4.89 9.81 15.23
C ILE A 442 -4.91 10.51 13.87
N VAL A 443 -6.05 11.05 13.50
CA VAL A 443 -6.18 11.87 12.29
C VAL A 443 -6.37 13.31 12.75
N LEU A 444 -5.39 14.15 12.47
CA LEU A 444 -5.43 15.57 12.83
C LEU A 444 -5.79 16.39 11.59
N MET A 445 -6.87 17.10 11.68
CA MET A 445 -7.29 18.03 10.65
C MET A 445 -7.27 19.46 11.20
N THR A 446 -6.41 20.30 10.64
CA THR A 446 -6.22 21.68 11.10
C THR A 446 -5.84 22.59 9.92
N ASP A 447 -6.29 23.83 9.97
CA ASP A 447 -5.99 24.87 8.99
C ASP A 447 -4.98 25.91 9.49
N GLY A 448 -4.41 25.72 10.68
CA GLY A 448 -3.54 26.68 11.29
C GLY A 448 -2.38 26.08 12.08
N ALA A 449 -1.50 26.95 12.53
CA ALA A 449 -0.46 26.59 13.48
C ALA A 449 -1.05 26.57 14.88
N SER A 450 -0.38 25.83 15.80
CA SER A 450 -0.75 25.85 17.21
C SER A 450 -0.45 27.24 17.78
N ASN A 451 -1.47 27.92 18.26
CA ASN A 451 -1.37 29.30 18.79
C ASN A 451 -1.88 29.43 20.22
N ALA A 452 -2.20 28.32 20.86
CA ALA A 452 -2.68 28.27 22.25
C ALA A 452 -2.22 26.97 22.91
N GLY A 453 -2.28 26.96 24.23
CA GLY A 453 -1.98 25.78 25.05
C GLY A 453 -0.50 25.38 25.06
N THR A 454 -0.26 24.08 25.18
CA THR A 454 1.07 23.48 25.31
C THR A 454 1.93 23.75 24.08
N ASN A 455 3.20 24.15 24.30
CA ASN A 455 4.16 24.35 23.21
C ASN A 455 4.84 23.03 22.81
N ARG A 456 5.64 23.07 21.72
CA ARG A 456 6.32 21.89 21.19
C ARG A 456 7.24 21.22 22.22
N LYS A 457 8.01 22.00 22.95
CA LYS A 457 8.96 21.46 23.95
C LYS A 457 8.25 20.71 25.08
N ASP A 458 7.20 21.29 25.62
CA ASP A 458 6.42 20.66 26.69
C ASP A 458 5.64 19.45 26.15
N PHE A 459 5.16 19.52 24.92
CA PHE A 459 4.52 18.40 24.25
C PHE A 459 5.48 17.20 24.16
N ILE A 460 6.69 17.43 23.67
CA ILE A 460 7.71 16.37 23.54
C ILE A 460 7.96 15.73 24.92
N ASN A 461 8.16 16.54 25.95
CA ASN A 461 8.42 16.03 27.28
C ASN A 461 7.26 15.21 27.86
N ARG A 462 6.03 15.68 27.65
CA ARG A 462 4.83 14.97 28.12
C ARG A 462 4.60 13.67 27.36
N LEU A 463 4.76 13.69 26.05
CA LEU A 463 4.59 12.50 25.22
C LEU A 463 5.66 11.47 25.53
N ASP A 464 6.92 11.87 25.65
CA ASP A 464 8.03 10.96 25.96
C ASP A 464 7.82 10.26 27.32
N ARG A 465 7.37 10.99 28.34
CA ARG A 465 7.04 10.39 29.63
C ARG A 465 5.92 9.35 29.52
N LYS A 466 4.90 9.64 28.72
CA LYS A 466 3.80 8.74 28.49
C LYS A 466 4.26 7.48 27.76
N LEU A 467 5.07 7.64 26.72
CA LEU A 467 5.61 6.51 25.93
C LEU A 467 6.57 5.64 26.74
N ALA A 468 7.28 6.22 27.71
CA ALA A 468 8.15 5.45 28.61
C ALA A 468 7.34 4.44 29.46
N THR A 469 6.09 4.75 29.77
CA THR A 469 5.19 3.90 30.56
C THR A 469 4.39 2.95 29.68
N THR A 470 3.74 3.46 28.63
CA THR A 470 2.82 2.68 27.78
C THR A 470 3.53 1.94 26.66
N LYS A 471 4.68 2.44 26.19
CA LYS A 471 5.45 1.94 25.04
C LYS A 471 4.64 1.86 23.75
N ARG A 472 3.54 2.60 23.64
CA ARG A 472 2.62 2.56 22.49
C ARG A 472 2.63 3.90 21.77
N LYS A 473 3.39 3.95 20.68
CA LYS A 473 3.45 5.10 19.79
C LYS A 473 2.29 5.03 18.81
N ILE A 474 1.41 6.04 18.85
CA ILE A 474 0.24 6.12 17.96
C ILE A 474 0.56 7.12 16.85
N PRO A 475 0.50 6.70 15.56
CA PRO A 475 0.80 7.61 14.48
C PRO A 475 -0.24 8.72 14.38
N VAL A 476 0.23 9.94 14.14
CA VAL A 476 -0.63 11.08 13.83
C VAL A 476 -0.56 11.32 12.32
N PHE A 477 -1.66 11.10 11.64
CA PHE A 477 -1.83 11.42 10.23
C PHE A 477 -2.43 12.80 10.13
N VAL A 478 -1.72 13.71 9.47
CA VAL A 478 -2.11 15.12 9.43
C VAL A 478 -2.64 15.48 8.06
N ILE A 479 -3.81 16.10 8.02
CA ILE A 479 -4.32 16.73 6.81
C ILE A 479 -3.94 18.20 6.86
N LEU A 480 -3.04 18.58 5.96
CA LEU A 480 -2.51 19.93 5.85
C LEU A 480 -3.34 20.72 4.83
N TYR A 481 -4.02 21.78 5.27
CA TYR A 481 -4.81 22.64 4.40
C TYR A 481 -4.82 24.08 4.92
N GLY A 482 -5.35 24.99 4.11
CA GLY A 482 -5.37 26.41 4.47
C GLY A 482 -3.97 26.98 4.61
N GLU A 483 -3.75 27.73 5.67
CA GLU A 483 -2.48 28.37 6.00
C GLU A 483 -1.69 27.60 7.06
N SER A 484 -1.86 26.28 7.12
CA SER A 484 -1.19 25.43 8.10
C SER A 484 0.33 25.54 8.01
N SER A 485 1.00 25.46 9.17
CA SER A 485 2.46 25.39 9.23
C SER A 485 2.96 24.02 8.81
N GLU A 486 3.57 23.95 7.63
CA GLU A 486 4.13 22.71 7.10
C GLU A 486 5.22 22.13 8.00
N GLU A 487 6.13 22.97 8.48
CA GLU A 487 7.19 22.54 9.39
C GLU A 487 6.65 21.92 10.67
N GLU A 488 5.68 22.57 11.31
CA GLU A 488 5.10 22.07 12.56
C GLU A 488 4.34 20.76 12.36
N MET A 489 3.61 20.65 11.27
CA MET A 489 2.85 19.45 10.93
C MET A 489 3.76 18.29 10.55
N ASN A 490 4.82 18.54 9.78
CA ASN A 490 5.83 17.53 9.46
C ASN A 490 6.53 17.04 10.74
N PHE A 491 6.88 17.94 11.65
CA PHE A 491 7.45 17.54 12.92
C PHE A 491 6.52 16.59 13.69
N LEU A 492 5.25 16.96 13.82
CA LEU A 492 4.28 16.17 14.58
C LEU A 492 4.06 14.78 13.96
N ALA A 493 3.91 14.72 12.64
CA ALA A 493 3.76 13.46 11.94
C ALA A 493 5.00 12.57 12.08
N GLU A 494 6.19 13.10 11.84
CA GLU A 494 7.45 12.35 11.97
C GLU A 494 7.71 11.89 13.39
N TYR A 495 7.47 12.74 14.36
CA TYR A 495 7.71 12.42 15.77
C TYR A 495 6.82 11.28 16.27
N THR A 496 5.64 11.14 15.73
CA THR A 496 4.68 10.10 16.11
C THR A 496 4.67 8.88 15.17
N GLY A 497 5.42 8.94 14.07
CA GLY A 497 5.45 7.86 13.08
C GLY A 497 4.26 7.86 12.15
N GLY A 498 3.65 9.02 11.93
CA GLY A 498 2.57 9.22 11.00
C GLY A 498 3.02 9.76 9.65
N LYS A 499 2.12 10.48 9.00
CA LYS A 499 2.35 11.03 7.66
C LYS A 499 1.55 12.32 7.48
N VAL A 500 2.06 13.25 6.66
CA VAL A 500 1.34 14.46 6.26
C VAL A 500 0.72 14.23 4.89
N PHE A 501 -0.56 14.59 4.76
CA PHE A 501 -1.33 14.56 3.51
C PHE A 501 -1.65 16.00 3.15
N ASP A 502 -1.02 16.51 2.08
CA ASP A 502 -1.14 17.91 1.68
C ASP A 502 -2.41 18.14 0.87
N ALA A 503 -3.37 18.84 1.46
CA ALA A 503 -4.64 19.20 0.84
C ALA A 503 -4.74 20.71 0.55
N ARG A 504 -3.63 21.45 0.59
CA ARG A 504 -3.64 22.91 0.37
C ARG A 504 -4.02 23.29 -1.05
N SER A 505 -3.79 22.40 -2.03
CA SER A 505 -4.18 22.64 -3.42
C SER A 505 -5.66 22.40 -3.70
N GLY A 506 -6.45 22.00 -2.70
CA GLY A 506 -7.92 22.01 -2.77
C GLY A 506 -8.63 20.68 -2.70
N ASP A 507 -7.91 19.53 -2.59
CA ASP A 507 -8.59 18.24 -2.52
C ASP A 507 -8.46 17.58 -1.14
N MET A 508 -9.25 18.09 -0.21
CA MET A 508 -9.34 17.57 1.16
C MET A 508 -9.98 16.18 1.19
N ALA A 509 -10.98 15.94 0.34
CA ALA A 509 -11.65 14.65 0.25
C ALA A 509 -10.67 13.53 -0.14
N LYS A 510 -9.79 13.81 -1.09
CA LYS A 510 -8.77 12.85 -1.52
C LYS A 510 -7.78 12.54 -0.39
N ALA A 511 -7.38 13.53 0.38
CA ALA A 511 -6.49 13.32 1.53
C ALA A 511 -7.14 12.40 2.58
N PHE A 512 -8.40 12.61 2.93
CA PHE A 512 -9.14 11.73 3.83
C PHE A 512 -9.26 10.31 3.28
N GLU A 513 -9.51 10.18 1.98
CA GLU A 513 -9.57 8.88 1.32
C GLU A 513 -8.23 8.13 1.44
N GLU A 514 -7.12 8.81 1.16
CA GLU A 514 -5.79 8.22 1.26
C GLU A 514 -5.47 7.75 2.67
N ILE A 515 -5.85 8.52 3.69
CA ILE A 515 -5.59 8.15 5.10
C ILE A 515 -6.24 6.82 5.45
N ARG A 516 -7.38 6.48 4.87
CA ARG A 516 -8.07 5.21 5.16
C ARG A 516 -7.19 3.99 4.88
N SER A 517 -6.26 4.07 3.93
CA SER A 517 -5.31 3.00 3.64
C SER A 517 -4.20 2.86 4.70
N TYR A 518 -4.08 3.80 5.61
CA TYR A 518 -3.08 3.80 6.69
C TYR A 518 -3.70 3.46 8.05
N GLN A 519 -4.97 3.24 8.08
CA GLN A 519 -5.74 2.90 9.28
C GLN A 519 -6.17 1.39 9.26
#